data_b5b6d8c901ab5ada066769179748f7a9
#
_entry.id   b5b6d8c901ab5ada066769179748f7a9
#
_cell.length_a   1.000
_cell.length_b   1.000
_cell.length_c   1.000
_cell.angle_alpha   90.00
_cell.angle_beta   90.00
_cell.angle_gamma   90.00
#
_symmetry.space_group_name_H-M   'P 1'
#
loop_
_entity.id
_entity.type
_entity.pdbx_description
1 polymer ?
#
loop_
_entity_poly.entity_id
_entity_poly.type
_entity_poly.pdbx_seq_one_letter_code
_entity_poly.pdbx_strand_id
1 'polypeptide(L)'
;MQSVRIVELPACRMVSSEAGQFGDGKLECFMAWMDAQERELFPCDFLYYDRQRNGFVWLYRYREGMTVPTELQIVDFAGGLYAVTTDIDQQTDRDMMMFELDVFLKENGFVRDVSREGMGHIITSPAVQKVLGYEQMNYFTPVKSIR
;
A
#
# COMPACT_ATOMS: atom_id res chain seq x y z
N MET A 1 -19.31 -1.60 -10.11
CA MET A 1 -18.32 -2.49 -10.76
C MET A 1 -16.94 -1.91 -10.58
N GLN A 2 -16.00 -2.70 -10.08
CA GLN A 2 -14.62 -2.28 -9.96
C GLN A 2 -13.91 -2.31 -11.30
N SER A 3 -13.10 -1.28 -11.55
CA SER A 3 -12.14 -1.30 -12.63
C SER A 3 -10.83 -1.88 -12.09
N VAL A 4 -10.47 -3.07 -12.55
CA VAL A 4 -9.26 -3.77 -12.09
C VAL A 4 -8.14 -3.54 -13.09
N ARG A 5 -6.98 -3.12 -12.58
CA ARG A 5 -5.78 -2.90 -13.39
C ARG A 5 -4.68 -3.82 -12.90
N ILE A 6 -3.95 -4.42 -13.83
CA ILE A 6 -2.76 -5.20 -13.49
C ILE A 6 -1.55 -4.30 -13.70
N VAL A 7 -0.75 -4.16 -12.67
CA VAL A 7 0.48 -3.35 -12.71
C VAL A 7 1.66 -4.18 -12.23
N GLU A 8 2.84 -3.80 -12.67
CA GLU A 8 4.08 -4.36 -12.17
C GLU A 8 4.82 -3.29 -11.36
N LEU A 9 5.12 -3.60 -10.11
CA LEU A 9 5.97 -2.74 -9.29
C LEU A 9 7.40 -3.27 -9.31
N PRO A 10 8.38 -2.38 -9.46
CA PRO A 10 9.78 -2.81 -9.48
C PRO A 10 10.25 -3.22 -8.09
N ALA A 11 11.24 -4.11 -8.06
CA ALA A 11 11.98 -4.38 -6.83
C ALA A 11 12.76 -3.11 -6.43
N CYS A 12 12.73 -2.78 -5.16
CA CYS A 12 13.42 -1.62 -4.64
C CYS A 12 13.63 -1.77 -3.13
N ARG A 13 14.28 -0.77 -2.52
CA ARG A 13 14.36 -0.69 -1.07
C ARG A 13 13.31 0.27 -0.54
N MET A 14 12.76 -0.07 0.60
CA MET A 14 11.76 0.72 1.32
C MET A 14 12.25 1.02 2.73
N VAL A 15 11.87 2.18 3.24
CA VAL A 15 12.00 2.48 4.67
C VAL A 15 10.75 1.95 5.36
N SER A 16 10.93 1.13 6.38
CA SER A 16 9.83 0.49 7.12
C SER A 16 9.65 1.13 8.48
N SER A 17 8.39 1.37 8.85
CA SER A 17 8.02 1.77 10.20
C SER A 17 8.20 0.65 11.22
N GLU A 18 8.38 -0.58 10.78
CA GLU A 18 8.15 -1.78 11.57
C GLU A 18 6.70 -1.87 12.07
N ALA A 19 6.30 -3.01 12.62
CA ALA A 19 4.93 -3.24 13.03
C ALA A 19 4.53 -2.33 14.21
N GLY A 20 3.37 -1.69 14.09
CA GLY A 20 2.84 -0.80 15.11
C GLY A 20 1.32 -0.69 15.02
N GLN A 21 0.74 0.04 15.97
CA GLN A 21 -0.69 0.32 16.00
C GLN A 21 -0.92 1.82 15.86
N PHE A 22 -1.99 2.20 15.19
CA PHE A 22 -2.40 3.59 15.18
C PHE A 22 -2.74 4.03 16.61
N GLY A 23 -2.17 5.17 17.02
CA GLY A 23 -2.32 5.69 18.37
C GLY A 23 -1.20 5.33 19.34
N ASP A 24 -0.27 4.43 18.96
CA ASP A 24 0.89 4.11 19.80
C ASP A 24 2.07 5.08 19.64
N GLY A 25 1.97 6.01 18.70
CA GLY A 25 3.00 7.00 18.40
C GLY A 25 4.01 6.55 17.34
N LYS A 26 4.14 5.28 17.07
CA LYS A 26 5.14 4.75 16.13
C LYS A 26 4.79 5.09 14.68
N LEU A 27 3.57 4.79 14.28
CA LEU A 27 3.08 5.10 12.93
C LEU A 27 2.94 6.61 12.72
N GLU A 28 2.54 7.34 13.76
CA GLU A 28 2.44 8.80 13.72
C GLU A 28 3.81 9.46 13.52
N CYS A 29 4.84 8.96 14.20
CA CYS A 29 6.23 9.41 13.99
C CYS A 29 6.72 9.10 12.58
N PHE A 30 6.39 7.93 12.06
CA PHE A 30 6.74 7.55 10.68
C PHE A 30 6.05 8.47 9.67
N MET A 31 4.78 8.76 9.86
CA MET A 31 4.02 9.67 9.00
C MET A 31 4.65 11.07 8.99
N ALA A 32 5.03 11.58 10.16
CA ALA A 32 5.71 12.87 10.26
C ALA A 32 7.04 12.88 9.51
N TRP A 33 7.80 11.79 9.60
CA TRP A 33 9.04 11.64 8.84
C TRP A 33 8.78 11.61 7.33
N MET A 34 7.76 10.86 6.87
CA MET A 34 7.37 10.83 5.45
C MET A 34 6.98 12.22 4.94
N ASP A 35 6.18 12.95 5.71
CA ASP A 35 5.70 14.28 5.34
C ASP A 35 6.83 15.30 5.21
N ALA A 36 7.94 15.07 5.89
CA ALA A 36 9.12 15.91 5.80
C ALA A 36 10.00 15.62 4.56
N GLN A 37 9.72 14.54 3.84
CA GLN A 37 10.49 14.20 2.65
C GLN A 37 10.09 15.09 1.46
N GLU A 38 11.01 15.19 0.50
CA GLU A 38 10.73 15.89 -0.74
C GLU A 38 9.56 15.22 -1.48
N ARG A 39 8.61 16.05 -1.93
CA ARG A 39 7.42 15.54 -2.64
C ARG A 39 7.78 15.00 -4.01
N GLU A 40 7.19 13.88 -4.35
CA GLU A 40 7.23 13.29 -5.68
C GLU A 40 5.89 13.49 -6.39
N LEU A 41 5.86 13.22 -7.70
CA LEU A 41 4.63 13.33 -8.50
C LEU A 41 3.55 12.38 -8.00
N PHE A 42 3.96 11.20 -7.52
CA PHE A 42 3.04 10.20 -6.97
C PHE A 42 3.50 9.82 -5.58
N PRO A 43 2.55 9.54 -4.67
CA PRO A 43 2.90 8.98 -3.37
C PRO A 43 3.71 7.69 -3.53
N CYS A 44 4.72 7.53 -2.68
CA CYS A 44 5.65 6.39 -2.71
C CYS A 44 5.55 5.58 -1.42
N ASP A 45 4.37 5.57 -0.80
CA ASP A 45 4.13 4.90 0.46
C ASP A 45 3.04 3.83 0.33
N PHE A 46 3.20 2.76 1.10
CA PHE A 46 2.26 1.66 1.15
C PHE A 46 2.04 1.23 2.60
N LEU A 47 0.81 0.90 2.93
CA LEU A 47 0.43 0.45 4.26
C LEU A 47 -0.17 -0.95 4.16
N TYR A 48 0.29 -1.87 5.01
CA TYR A 48 -0.30 -3.20 5.11
C TYR A 48 -0.38 -3.67 6.57
N TYR A 49 -1.22 -4.67 6.82
CA TYR A 49 -1.33 -5.30 8.12
C TYR A 49 -0.52 -6.60 8.12
N ASP A 50 0.46 -6.67 9.02
CA ASP A 50 1.29 -7.86 9.22
C ASP A 50 0.64 -8.75 10.27
N ARG A 51 0.06 -9.87 9.82
CA ARG A 51 -0.65 -10.79 10.70
C ARG A 51 0.27 -11.51 11.68
N GLN A 52 1.51 -11.77 11.29
CA GLN A 52 2.47 -12.46 12.14
C GLN A 52 2.92 -11.58 13.30
N ARG A 53 3.15 -10.30 13.03
CA ARG A 53 3.56 -9.32 14.04
C ARG A 53 2.40 -8.58 14.68
N ASN A 54 1.18 -8.84 14.20
CA ASN A 54 -0.07 -8.24 14.69
C ASN A 54 -0.01 -6.71 14.74
N GLY A 55 0.40 -6.12 13.65
CA GLY A 55 0.52 -4.67 13.55
C GLY A 55 0.55 -4.17 12.12
N PHE A 56 0.31 -2.89 11.95
CA PHE A 56 0.44 -2.21 10.68
C PHE A 56 1.91 -1.91 10.40
N VAL A 57 2.29 -2.06 9.13
CA VAL A 57 3.62 -1.68 8.65
C VAL A 57 3.43 -0.66 7.55
N TRP A 58 4.11 0.47 7.69
CA TRP A 58 4.13 1.51 6.69
C TRP A 58 5.47 1.48 5.98
N LEU A 59 5.46 1.49 4.65
CA LEU A 59 6.64 1.48 3.80
C LEU A 59 6.69 2.78 3.01
N TYR A 60 7.89 3.35 2.90
CA TYR A 60 8.16 4.51 2.06
C TYR A 60 9.38 4.24 1.20
N ARG A 61 9.30 4.56 -0.08
CA ARG A 61 10.42 4.32 -1.00
C ARG A 61 11.71 4.95 -0.49
N TYR A 62 12.75 4.14 -0.35
CA TYR A 62 14.08 4.63 -0.01
C TYR A 62 14.75 5.26 -1.24
N ARG A 63 15.33 6.42 -1.04
CA ARG A 63 16.19 7.09 -2.03
C ARG A 63 17.56 7.33 -1.44
N GLU A 64 18.58 7.17 -2.26
CA GLU A 64 19.95 7.45 -1.86
C GLU A 64 20.07 8.91 -1.40
N GLY A 65 20.76 9.12 -0.29
CA GLY A 65 20.91 10.43 0.34
C GLY A 65 19.81 10.81 1.33
N MET A 66 18.76 9.97 1.51
CA MET A 66 17.77 10.19 2.56
C MET A 66 18.39 10.06 3.95
N THR A 67 17.97 10.94 4.86
CA THR A 67 18.25 10.77 6.29
C THR A 67 17.19 9.86 6.89
N VAL A 68 17.59 8.64 7.26
CA VAL A 68 16.70 7.65 7.84
C VAL A 68 17.02 7.53 9.34
N PRO A 69 16.04 7.82 10.23
CA PRO A 69 16.24 7.62 11.68
C PRO A 69 16.64 6.19 12.01
N THR A 70 17.42 6.01 13.06
CA THR A 70 17.95 4.69 13.45
C THR A 70 16.88 3.72 13.93
N GLU A 71 15.75 4.22 14.39
CA GLU A 71 14.59 3.41 14.80
C GLU A 71 13.78 2.86 13.63
N LEU A 72 14.02 3.35 12.41
CA LEU A 72 13.41 2.82 11.19
C LEU A 72 14.36 1.84 10.51
N GLN A 73 13.81 0.96 9.70
CA GLN A 73 14.62 -0.02 8.99
C GLN A 73 14.49 0.15 7.49
N ILE A 74 15.56 -0.15 6.78
CA ILE A 74 15.55 -0.23 5.32
C ILE A 74 15.40 -1.71 4.97
N VAL A 75 14.34 -2.02 4.21
CA VAL A 75 14.00 -3.39 3.84
C VAL A 75 13.96 -3.55 2.33
N ASP A 76 14.20 -4.78 1.87
CA ASP A 76 14.05 -5.10 0.47
C ASP A 76 12.58 -5.33 0.12
N PHE A 77 12.12 -4.68 -0.93
CA PHE A 77 10.79 -4.86 -1.50
C PHE A 77 10.93 -5.62 -2.81
N ALA A 78 10.33 -6.80 -2.87
CA ALA A 78 10.52 -7.69 -4.02
C ALA A 78 9.82 -7.18 -5.28
N GLY A 79 8.80 -6.36 -5.16
CA GLY A 79 8.00 -5.96 -6.30
C GLY A 79 7.15 -7.12 -6.84
N GLY A 80 6.78 -7.01 -8.10
CA GLY A 80 6.02 -8.02 -8.81
C GLY A 80 4.68 -7.53 -9.34
N LEU A 81 3.82 -8.46 -9.72
CA LEU A 81 2.51 -8.14 -10.28
C LEU A 81 1.48 -7.91 -9.18
N TYR A 82 0.65 -6.91 -9.39
CA TYR A 82 -0.44 -6.56 -8.49
C TYR A 82 -1.70 -6.24 -9.29
N ALA A 83 -2.84 -6.66 -8.77
CA ALA A 83 -4.13 -6.17 -9.22
C ALA A 83 -4.52 -4.96 -8.37
N VAL A 84 -4.84 -3.86 -9.03
CA VAL A 84 -5.17 -2.60 -8.36
C VAL A 84 -6.66 -2.35 -8.48
N THR A 85 -7.30 -2.14 -7.34
CA THR A 85 -8.70 -1.74 -7.21
C THR A 85 -8.77 -0.39 -6.51
N THR A 86 -9.88 0.32 -6.70
CA THR A 86 -10.13 1.58 -6.01
C THR A 86 -10.91 1.31 -4.73
N ASP A 87 -10.43 1.89 -3.64
CA ASP A 87 -11.05 1.81 -2.32
C ASP A 87 -11.34 3.23 -1.82
N ILE A 88 -12.47 3.39 -1.18
CA ILE A 88 -12.78 4.60 -0.41
C ILE A 88 -12.75 4.20 1.05
N ASP A 89 -11.81 4.77 1.79
CA ASP A 89 -11.55 4.37 3.16
C ASP A 89 -12.83 4.40 4.01
N GLN A 90 -13.11 3.29 4.68
CA GLN A 90 -14.26 3.06 5.54
C GLN A 90 -15.64 3.13 4.85
N GLN A 91 -15.69 3.25 3.53
CA GLN A 91 -16.96 3.32 2.77
C GLN A 91 -17.12 2.21 1.74
N THR A 92 -16.03 1.65 1.25
CA THR A 92 -16.09 0.60 0.23
C THR A 92 -16.56 -0.72 0.83
N ASP A 93 -17.49 -1.37 0.16
CA ASP A 93 -17.82 -2.77 0.43
C ASP A 93 -16.66 -3.65 -0.02
N ARG A 94 -15.81 -4.01 0.93
CA ARG A 94 -14.59 -4.76 0.65
C ARG A 94 -14.88 -6.18 0.17
N ASP A 95 -15.92 -6.81 0.66
CA ASP A 95 -16.28 -8.16 0.24
C ASP A 95 -16.72 -8.16 -1.23
N MET A 96 -17.51 -7.19 -1.62
CA MET A 96 -17.93 -7.02 -3.02
C MET A 96 -16.72 -6.69 -3.90
N MET A 97 -15.85 -5.79 -3.46
CA MET A 97 -14.65 -5.42 -4.21
C MET A 97 -13.76 -6.65 -4.44
N MET A 98 -13.55 -7.47 -3.41
CA MET A 98 -12.71 -8.67 -3.52
C MET A 98 -13.37 -9.74 -4.37
N PHE A 99 -14.69 -9.85 -4.33
CA PHE A 99 -15.44 -10.76 -5.21
C PHE A 99 -15.27 -10.37 -6.68
N GLU A 100 -15.47 -9.11 -7.01
CA GLU A 100 -15.28 -8.61 -8.38
C GLU A 100 -13.83 -8.78 -8.85
N LEU A 101 -12.87 -8.59 -7.95
CA LEU A 101 -11.47 -8.84 -8.23
C LEU A 101 -11.24 -10.32 -8.60
N ASP A 102 -11.77 -11.25 -7.81
CA ASP A 102 -11.58 -12.68 -8.08
C ASP A 102 -12.17 -13.12 -9.41
N VAL A 103 -13.34 -12.57 -9.77
CA VAL A 103 -13.94 -12.80 -11.08
C VAL A 103 -13.02 -12.31 -12.21
N PHE A 104 -12.51 -11.09 -12.07
CA PHE A 104 -11.58 -10.51 -13.05
C PHE A 104 -10.32 -11.36 -13.21
N LEU A 105 -9.71 -11.77 -12.09
CA LEU A 105 -8.48 -12.58 -12.13
C LEU A 105 -8.70 -13.90 -12.85
N LYS A 106 -9.78 -14.59 -12.51
CA LYS A 106 -10.13 -15.87 -13.13
C LYS A 106 -10.32 -15.74 -14.64
N GLU A 107 -11.01 -14.70 -15.09
CA GLU A 107 -11.28 -14.46 -16.51
C GLU A 107 -10.02 -14.08 -17.29
N ASN A 108 -9.01 -13.53 -16.62
CA ASN A 108 -7.83 -12.98 -17.28
C ASN A 108 -6.55 -13.81 -17.06
N GLY A 109 -6.65 -14.99 -16.46
CA GLY A 109 -5.50 -15.90 -16.32
C GLY A 109 -4.56 -15.54 -15.18
N PHE A 110 -5.09 -14.96 -14.13
CA PHE A 110 -4.34 -14.63 -12.92
C PHE A 110 -4.92 -15.34 -11.71
N VAL A 111 -4.10 -15.46 -10.68
CA VAL A 111 -4.48 -15.95 -9.37
C VAL A 111 -3.81 -15.09 -8.30
N ARG A 112 -4.43 -14.99 -7.13
CA ARG A 112 -3.80 -14.29 -6.01
C ARG A 112 -2.51 -14.97 -5.60
N ASP A 113 -1.48 -14.16 -5.33
CA ASP A 113 -0.23 -14.64 -4.77
C ASP A 113 -0.28 -14.44 -3.25
N VAL A 114 -0.64 -15.51 -2.53
CA VAL A 114 -0.82 -15.47 -1.08
C VAL A 114 0.51 -15.42 -0.30
N SER A 115 1.64 -15.53 -1.01
CA SER A 115 2.97 -15.40 -0.38
C SER A 115 3.39 -13.96 -0.16
N ARG A 116 2.68 -13.00 -0.74
CA ARG A 116 2.96 -11.56 -0.58
C ARG A 116 1.75 -10.85 0.03
N GLU A 117 2.02 -9.77 0.75
CA GLU A 117 0.98 -9.00 1.42
C GLU A 117 0.29 -8.02 0.46
N GLY A 118 -1.03 -7.88 0.62
CA GLY A 118 -1.78 -6.79 0.00
C GLY A 118 -1.49 -5.47 0.69
N MET A 119 -1.56 -4.38 -0.06
CA MET A 119 -1.15 -3.05 0.44
C MET A 119 -2.18 -1.99 0.06
N GLY A 120 -2.39 -1.05 0.97
CA GLY A 120 -3.12 0.18 0.68
C GLY A 120 -2.17 1.32 0.29
N HIS A 121 -2.63 2.16 -0.61
CA HIS A 121 -1.90 3.32 -1.08
C HIS A 121 -2.86 4.51 -1.14
N ILE A 122 -2.74 5.41 -0.18
CA ILE A 122 -3.59 6.60 -0.10
C ILE A 122 -3.11 7.61 -1.13
N ILE A 123 -4.00 7.99 -2.04
CA ILE A 123 -3.69 8.93 -3.13
C ILE A 123 -4.22 10.34 -2.88
N THR A 124 -5.00 10.51 -1.82
CA THR A 124 -5.64 11.78 -1.48
C THR A 124 -4.68 12.66 -0.70
N SER A 125 -4.38 13.85 -1.23
CA SER A 125 -3.63 14.84 -0.45
C SER A 125 -4.51 15.39 0.70
N PRO A 126 -3.91 15.98 1.76
CA PRO A 126 -4.69 16.59 2.82
C PRO A 126 -5.68 17.64 2.33
N ALA A 127 -5.31 18.43 1.30
CA ALA A 127 -6.18 19.42 0.72
C ALA A 127 -7.39 18.81 0.02
N VAL A 128 -7.19 17.72 -0.72
CA VAL A 128 -8.27 17.01 -1.41
C VAL A 128 -9.16 16.28 -0.41
N GLN A 129 -8.58 15.63 0.59
CA GLN A 129 -9.33 14.96 1.65
C GLN A 129 -10.25 15.91 2.39
N LYS A 130 -9.79 17.12 2.64
CA LYS A 130 -10.59 18.17 3.30
C LYS A 130 -11.83 18.55 2.48
N VAL A 131 -11.72 18.58 1.15
CA VAL A 131 -12.83 18.89 0.26
C VAL A 131 -13.79 17.71 0.12
N LEU A 132 -13.25 16.49 -0.10
CA LEU A 132 -14.05 15.30 -0.29
C LEU A 132 -14.67 14.78 1.00
N GLY A 133 -13.97 14.93 2.13
CA GLY A 133 -14.38 14.37 3.42
C GLY A 133 -14.05 12.89 3.59
N TYR A 134 -13.29 12.30 2.68
CA TYR A 134 -12.85 10.90 2.75
C TYR A 134 -11.51 10.72 2.07
N GLU A 135 -10.85 9.58 2.37
CA GLU A 135 -9.59 9.18 1.75
C GLU A 135 -9.86 8.27 0.55
N GLN A 136 -9.21 8.57 -0.57
CA GLN A 136 -9.19 7.70 -1.74
C GLN A 136 -7.96 6.81 -1.69
N MET A 137 -8.13 5.52 -1.89
CA MET A 137 -7.07 4.54 -1.85
C MET A 137 -7.03 3.71 -3.12
N ASN A 138 -5.83 3.34 -3.54
CA ASN A 138 -5.63 2.17 -4.36
C ASN A 138 -5.31 0.99 -3.45
N TYR A 139 -5.94 -0.15 -3.68
CA TYR A 139 -5.60 -1.39 -2.99
C TYR A 139 -4.87 -2.31 -3.95
N PHE A 140 -3.68 -2.73 -3.55
CA PHE A 140 -2.78 -3.57 -4.33
C PHE A 140 -2.85 -5.00 -3.82
N THR A 141 -3.43 -5.88 -4.60
CA THR A 141 -3.50 -7.31 -4.30
C THR A 141 -2.43 -8.04 -5.10
N PRO A 142 -1.49 -8.73 -4.44
CA PRO A 142 -0.47 -9.49 -5.17
C PRO A 142 -1.09 -10.59 -6.01
N VAL A 143 -0.63 -10.71 -7.25
CA VAL A 143 -1.12 -11.72 -8.19
C VAL A 143 0.03 -12.35 -8.94
N LYS A 144 -0.23 -13.51 -9.51
CA LYS A 144 0.69 -14.18 -10.43
C LYS A 144 -0.07 -14.72 -11.62
N SER A 145 0.60 -14.78 -12.76
CA SER A 145 0.04 -15.40 -13.97
C SER A 145 0.01 -16.92 -13.81
N ILE A 146 -1.06 -17.55 -14.27
CA ILE A 146 -1.18 -19.01 -14.34
C ILE A 146 -0.85 -19.54 -15.74
N ARG A 147 -0.41 -18.67 -16.62
CA ARG A 147 -0.02 -19.03 -18.00
C ARG A 147 1.50 -19.03 -18.16
#